data_0d37296fbb8c06f5151691a93f2bc7ff
#
_entry.id   0d37296fbb8c06f5151691a93f2bc7ff
#
_cell.length_a   1.000
_cell.length_b   1.000
_cell.length_c   1.000
_cell.angle_alpha   90.00
_cell.angle_beta   90.00
_cell.angle_gamma   90.00
#
_symmetry.space_group_name_H-M   'P 1'
#
loop_
_entity.id
_entity.type
_entity.pdbx_description
1 polymer ?
#
loop_
_entity_poly.entity_id
_entity_poly.type
_entity_poly.pdbx_seq_one_letter_code
_entity_poly.pdbx_strand_id
1 'polypeptide(L)'
;MIADGLKYGYNSITFDSSLGFRVDWHGAGNLGTASFPITEFSWKACSKDHSISAPSNLQVFAICIKKKIAVGTVTVAITKTDSNQTPHPEAVALVKPGFALVGGGAEVHWNEWGNFLWKLEPSTSQAQSFSAASKDVIYPDPSIITAYALGIRIDE
;
A
#
# COMPACT_ATOMS: atom_id res chain seq x y z
N MET A 1 13.05 0.66 -3.82
CA MET A 1 12.31 1.64 -2.98
C MET A 1 11.48 0.84 -2.01
N ILE A 2 11.73 0.95 -0.73
CA ILE A 2 10.96 0.32 0.34
C ILE A 2 10.25 1.47 1.04
N ALA A 3 8.94 1.41 1.17
CA ALA A 3 8.17 2.44 1.85
C ALA A 3 8.22 2.19 3.35
N ASP A 4 8.64 3.16 4.10
CA ASP A 4 8.59 3.16 5.55
C ASP A 4 7.70 4.31 6.03
N GLY A 5 6.55 3.96 6.58
CA GLY A 5 5.75 4.85 7.43
C GLY A 5 4.78 5.82 6.80
N LEU A 6 3.52 5.49 6.89
CA LEU A 6 2.40 6.44 6.94
C LEU A 6 2.19 6.86 8.40
N LYS A 7 2.47 8.11 8.73
CA LYS A 7 2.14 8.65 10.05
C LYS A 7 0.79 9.35 9.97
N TYR A 8 -0.24 8.74 10.55
CA TYR A 8 -1.53 9.40 10.75
C TYR A 8 -1.48 10.20 12.06
N GLY A 9 -2.05 11.39 12.06
CA GLY A 9 -2.31 12.09 13.33
C GLY A 9 -3.18 11.21 14.23
N TYR A 10 -2.69 10.87 15.40
CA TYR A 10 -3.34 10.16 16.51
C TYR A 10 -3.49 8.64 16.48
N ASN A 11 -3.04 7.89 15.49
CA ASN A 11 -3.03 6.43 15.60
C ASN A 11 -1.64 5.89 15.31
N SER A 12 -1.08 5.13 16.27
CA SER A 12 0.19 4.45 16.09
C SER A 12 0.08 3.39 14.99
N ILE A 13 0.87 3.55 13.94
CA ILE A 13 1.11 2.46 13.01
C ILE A 13 2.21 1.60 13.64
N THR A 14 1.87 0.39 14.02
CA THR A 14 2.86 -0.60 14.42
C THR A 14 3.41 -1.27 13.17
N PHE A 15 4.69 -1.09 12.92
CA PHE A 15 5.40 -1.88 11.92
C PHE A 15 5.66 -3.26 12.50
N ASP A 16 5.11 -4.28 11.87
CA ASP A 16 5.62 -5.62 12.04
C ASP A 16 6.87 -5.76 11.16
N SER A 17 7.92 -6.35 11.70
CA SER A 17 9.21 -6.61 11.05
C SER A 17 9.14 -7.48 9.79
N SER A 18 7.96 -7.86 9.36
CA SER A 18 7.66 -8.70 8.20
C SER A 18 7.19 -7.92 6.96
N LEU A 19 7.67 -6.69 6.71
CA LEU A 19 7.38 -5.90 5.49
C LEU A 19 5.89 -5.61 5.23
N GLY A 20 5.07 -5.59 6.26
CA GLY A 20 3.67 -5.17 6.20
C GLY A 20 3.39 -4.11 7.24
N PHE A 21 2.41 -3.26 7.01
CA PHE A 21 1.90 -2.43 8.08
C PHE A 21 0.45 -2.78 8.38
N ARG A 22 0.12 -2.72 9.65
CA ARG A 22 -1.23 -2.90 10.16
C ARG A 22 -1.73 -1.56 10.67
N VAL A 23 -2.88 -1.13 10.19
CA VAL A 23 -3.57 0.03 10.75
C VAL A 23 -4.46 -0.46 11.88
N ASP A 24 -4.08 -0.19 13.12
CA ASP A 24 -4.97 -0.39 14.26
C ASP A 24 -5.98 0.75 14.28
N TRP A 25 -7.23 0.40 14.00
CA TRP A 25 -8.31 1.35 13.87
C TRP A 25 -9.02 1.56 15.21
N HIS A 26 -9.00 2.78 15.72
CA HIS A 26 -9.73 3.18 16.92
C HIS A 26 -10.47 4.49 16.70
N GLY A 27 -11.73 4.40 16.26
CA GLY A 27 -12.67 5.52 16.31
C GLY A 27 -12.75 6.40 15.07
N ALA A 28 -13.44 7.53 15.20
CA ALA A 28 -13.61 8.55 14.17
C ALA A 28 -12.31 9.32 13.94
N GLY A 29 -12.01 9.67 12.69
CA GLY A 29 -10.80 10.41 12.36
C GLY A 29 -10.40 10.28 10.91
N ASN A 30 -9.18 10.67 10.61
CA ASN A 30 -8.60 10.58 9.27
C ASN A 30 -7.98 9.19 9.04
N LEU A 31 -8.41 8.49 8.01
CA LEU A 31 -8.00 7.12 7.70
C LEU A 31 -7.32 7.00 6.33
N GLY A 32 -6.40 6.06 6.20
CA GLY A 32 -5.66 5.83 4.97
C GLY A 32 -6.50 5.25 3.84
N THR A 33 -6.30 5.80 2.64
CA THR A 33 -6.94 5.31 1.42
C THR A 33 -5.93 4.85 0.37
N ALA A 34 -4.68 5.30 0.49
CA ALA A 34 -3.65 4.90 -0.47
C ALA A 34 -2.25 4.96 0.14
N SER A 35 -1.40 4.02 -0.27
CA SER A 35 0.05 4.03 -0.08
C SER A 35 0.68 3.13 -1.13
N PHE A 36 1.28 3.71 -2.18
CA PHE A 36 1.78 2.92 -3.31
C PHE A 36 2.89 3.64 -4.09
N PRO A 37 3.74 2.89 -4.85
CA PRO A 37 4.70 3.47 -5.76
C PRO A 37 3.99 4.03 -7.01
N ILE A 38 4.16 5.32 -7.31
CA ILE A 38 3.70 5.91 -8.59
C ILE A 38 4.70 5.56 -9.70
N THR A 39 5.98 5.71 -9.39
CA THR A 39 7.10 5.41 -10.29
C THR A 39 8.21 4.72 -9.50
N GLU A 40 9.26 4.28 -10.19
CA GLU A 40 10.48 3.77 -9.53
C GLU A 40 11.19 4.78 -8.64
N PHE A 41 10.81 6.08 -8.70
CA PHE A 41 11.43 7.18 -7.94
C PHE A 41 10.47 7.91 -7.00
N SER A 42 9.19 7.55 -6.97
CA SER A 42 8.18 8.30 -6.23
C SER A 42 7.14 7.40 -5.57
N TRP A 43 6.69 7.83 -4.40
CA TRP A 43 5.66 7.17 -3.59
C TRP A 43 4.54 8.13 -3.27
N LYS A 44 3.28 7.67 -3.32
CA LYS A 44 2.09 8.43 -2.97
C LYS A 44 1.40 7.80 -1.76
N ALA A 45 0.90 8.65 -0.87
CA ALA A 45 -0.04 8.23 0.15
C ALA A 45 -1.21 9.22 0.21
N CYS A 46 -2.38 8.71 0.56
CA CYS A 46 -3.60 9.49 0.74
C CYS A 46 -4.35 9.04 1.99
N SER A 47 -5.05 9.98 2.59
CA SER A 47 -6.00 9.74 3.67
C SER A 47 -7.21 10.62 3.49
N LYS A 48 -8.33 10.26 4.11
CA LYS A 48 -9.56 11.07 4.14
C LYS A 48 -10.22 11.00 5.51
N ASP A 49 -11.06 11.96 5.78
CA ASP A 49 -11.91 11.96 6.97
C ASP A 49 -12.93 10.82 6.92
N HIS A 50 -13.28 10.33 8.10
CA HIS A 50 -14.32 9.34 8.29
C HIS A 50 -15.35 9.88 9.29
N SER A 51 -16.57 10.12 8.82
CA SER A 51 -17.75 10.56 9.60
C SER A 51 -17.65 11.96 10.24
N ILE A 52 -16.47 12.36 10.67
CA ILE A 52 -16.23 13.64 11.37
C ILE A 52 -15.01 14.30 10.74
N SER A 53 -15.08 15.61 10.51
CA SER A 53 -13.92 16.35 10.04
C SER A 53 -12.77 16.24 11.03
N ALA A 54 -11.63 15.71 10.56
CA ALA A 54 -10.44 15.47 11.35
C ALA A 54 -9.18 15.91 10.58
N PRO A 55 -8.94 17.24 10.46
CA PRO A 55 -7.78 17.76 9.77
C PRO A 55 -6.49 17.15 10.32
N SER A 56 -5.67 16.57 9.46
CA SER A 56 -4.42 15.89 9.84
C SER A 56 -3.32 16.11 8.82
N ASN A 57 -2.07 15.95 9.27
CA ASN A 57 -0.90 16.02 8.41
C ASN A 57 -0.47 14.60 8.04
N LEU A 58 -0.36 14.33 6.74
CA LEU A 58 0.15 13.09 6.21
C LEU A 58 1.63 13.24 5.85
N GLN A 59 2.48 12.37 6.39
CA GLN A 59 3.89 12.29 6.02
C GLN A 59 4.12 11.04 5.19
N VAL A 60 4.88 11.17 4.10
CA VAL A 60 5.24 10.07 3.19
C VAL A 60 6.75 9.90 3.21
N PHE A 61 7.19 8.66 3.38
CA PHE A 61 8.61 8.30 3.37
C PHE A 61 8.87 7.29 2.27
N ALA A 62 10.01 7.39 1.61
CA ALA A 62 10.48 6.42 0.64
C ALA A 62 11.93 6.05 0.95
N ILE A 63 12.21 4.75 1.04
CA ILE A 63 13.58 4.23 1.11
C ILE A 63 14.01 3.89 -0.30
N CYS A 64 15.15 4.43 -0.74
CA CYS A 64 15.65 4.24 -2.08
C CYS A 64 16.94 3.43 -2.07
N ILE A 65 17.12 2.58 -3.08
CA ILE A 65 18.37 1.90 -3.39
C ILE A 65 19.10 2.62 -4.53
N LYS A 66 20.42 2.67 -4.49
CA LYS A 66 21.21 3.20 -5.60
C LYS A 66 21.04 2.32 -6.84
N LYS A 67 20.88 2.94 -8.01
CA LYS A 67 20.75 2.23 -9.29
C LYS A 67 21.98 1.40 -9.62
N LYS A 68 23.20 1.93 -9.36
CA LYS A 68 24.47 1.21 -9.52
C LYS A 68 25.01 0.79 -8.17
N ILE A 69 25.31 -0.48 -8.03
CA ILE A 69 25.90 -1.10 -6.83
C ILE A 69 27.13 -1.92 -7.26
N ALA A 70 27.93 -2.39 -6.30
CA ALA A 70 29.19 -3.10 -6.58
C ALA A 70 28.99 -4.37 -7.44
N VAL A 71 27.83 -5.02 -7.38
CA VAL A 71 27.52 -6.28 -8.07
C VAL A 71 26.65 -6.11 -9.31
N GLY A 72 26.40 -4.87 -9.76
CA GLY A 72 25.62 -4.67 -11.00
C GLY A 72 24.69 -3.46 -10.94
N THR A 73 23.69 -3.49 -11.81
CA THR A 73 22.66 -2.45 -11.94
C THR A 73 21.35 -2.96 -11.39
N VAL A 74 20.73 -2.18 -10.48
CA VAL A 74 19.40 -2.48 -9.95
C VAL A 74 18.34 -2.02 -10.93
N THR A 75 17.52 -2.96 -11.39
CA THR A 75 16.31 -2.71 -12.16
C THR A 75 15.08 -2.88 -11.28
N VAL A 76 14.16 -1.93 -11.31
CA VAL A 76 12.92 -1.93 -10.55
C VAL A 76 11.76 -2.23 -11.50
N ALA A 77 10.80 -3.02 -11.05
CA ALA A 77 9.54 -3.26 -11.74
C ALA A 77 8.36 -3.09 -10.78
N ILE A 78 7.33 -2.40 -11.25
CA ILE A 78 6.06 -2.22 -10.55
C ILE A 78 4.98 -2.93 -11.35
N THR A 79 4.24 -3.82 -10.70
CA THR A 79 3.05 -4.48 -11.25
C THR A 79 1.84 -4.10 -10.43
N LYS A 80 0.66 -4.20 -11.00
CA LYS A 80 -0.59 -3.89 -10.31
C LYS A 80 -1.71 -4.83 -10.72
N THR A 81 -2.69 -4.98 -9.82
CA THR A 81 -3.91 -5.77 -10.03
C THR A 81 -5.07 -5.08 -9.34
N ASP A 82 -6.17 -4.95 -10.04
CA ASP A 82 -7.42 -4.41 -9.52
C ASP A 82 -8.33 -5.53 -9.04
N SER A 83 -9.08 -5.28 -7.96
CA SER A 83 -10.16 -6.14 -7.50
C SER A 83 -11.44 -5.89 -8.30
N ASN A 84 -12.46 -6.72 -8.08
CA ASN A 84 -13.84 -6.36 -8.37
C ASN A 84 -14.35 -5.29 -7.40
N GLN A 85 -15.38 -4.54 -7.81
CA GLN A 85 -16.08 -3.59 -6.94
C GLN A 85 -16.93 -4.35 -5.92
N THR A 86 -16.66 -4.12 -4.63
CA THR A 86 -17.35 -4.80 -3.52
C THR A 86 -17.18 -3.98 -2.22
N PRO A 87 -18.02 -4.19 -1.19
CA PRO A 87 -17.85 -3.57 0.14
C PRO A 87 -16.51 -3.92 0.82
N HIS A 88 -15.97 -5.10 0.54
CA HIS A 88 -14.72 -5.61 1.10
C HIS A 88 -13.78 -6.11 -0.01
N PRO A 89 -13.24 -5.20 -0.85
CA PRO A 89 -12.39 -5.62 -1.96
C PRO A 89 -11.02 -6.09 -1.47
N GLU A 90 -10.50 -7.11 -2.13
CA GLU A 90 -9.16 -7.64 -1.94
C GLU A 90 -8.50 -7.88 -3.30
N ALA A 91 -7.22 -7.55 -3.41
CA ALA A 91 -6.41 -7.77 -4.60
C ALA A 91 -5.02 -8.31 -4.22
N VAL A 92 -4.45 -9.12 -5.13
CA VAL A 92 -3.09 -9.66 -5.00
C VAL A 92 -2.33 -9.34 -6.27
N ALA A 93 -1.23 -8.60 -6.14
CA ALA A 93 -0.34 -8.27 -7.25
C ALA A 93 0.92 -9.15 -7.18
N LEU A 94 1.25 -9.81 -8.30
CA LEU A 94 2.51 -10.57 -8.44
C LEU A 94 3.61 -9.66 -8.96
N VAL A 95 4.84 -9.89 -8.51
CA VAL A 95 6.00 -9.25 -9.13
C VAL A 95 6.18 -9.76 -10.56
N LYS A 96 6.83 -8.97 -11.39
CA LYS A 96 7.25 -9.38 -12.73
C LYS A 96 8.15 -10.61 -12.65
N PRO A 97 7.98 -11.63 -13.51
CA PRO A 97 8.86 -12.80 -13.56
C PRO A 97 10.35 -12.43 -13.62
N GLY A 98 11.18 -13.09 -12.84
CA GLY A 98 12.61 -12.79 -12.73
C GLY A 98 12.99 -11.65 -11.79
N PHE A 99 12.01 -11.10 -11.04
CA PHE A 99 12.23 -10.08 -10.01
C PHE A 99 11.94 -10.67 -8.62
N ALA A 100 12.64 -10.18 -7.60
CA ALA A 100 12.37 -10.49 -6.21
C ALA A 100 11.44 -9.44 -5.61
N LEU A 101 10.42 -9.86 -4.86
CA LEU A 101 9.52 -8.96 -4.13
C LEU A 101 10.31 -8.19 -3.04
N VAL A 102 10.18 -6.88 -3.04
CA VAL A 102 10.79 -6.00 -2.02
C VAL A 102 9.79 -5.08 -1.33
N GLY A 103 8.54 -5.10 -1.76
CA GLY A 103 7.47 -4.32 -1.16
C GLY A 103 6.26 -4.25 -2.06
N GLY A 104 5.30 -3.45 -1.62
CA GLY A 104 4.07 -3.22 -2.37
C GLY A 104 3.24 -2.11 -1.74
N GLY A 105 2.07 -1.90 -2.28
CA GLY A 105 1.18 -0.87 -1.81
C GLY A 105 -0.23 -1.04 -2.33
N ALA A 106 -1.11 -0.10 -2.04
CA ALA A 106 -2.45 -0.09 -2.61
C ALA A 106 -3.05 1.30 -2.73
N GLU A 107 -4.07 1.37 -3.57
CA GLU A 107 -4.97 2.52 -3.71
C GLU A 107 -6.42 2.04 -3.69
N VAL A 108 -7.23 2.65 -2.81
CA VAL A 108 -8.68 2.44 -2.76
C VAL A 108 -9.34 3.47 -3.65
N HIS A 109 -10.13 3.02 -4.63
CA HIS A 109 -10.94 3.87 -5.50
C HIS A 109 -12.32 4.06 -4.86
N TRP A 110 -12.34 4.82 -3.77
CA TRP A 110 -13.55 5.11 -3.01
C TRP A 110 -14.43 6.16 -3.73
N ASN A 111 -15.74 6.10 -3.51
CA ASN A 111 -16.71 7.05 -4.07
C ASN A 111 -17.38 7.87 -2.97
N GLU A 112 -17.55 7.30 -1.79
CA GLU A 112 -18.29 7.84 -0.68
C GLU A 112 -17.41 7.93 0.59
N TRP A 113 -18.00 7.76 1.75
CA TRP A 113 -17.33 7.96 3.06
C TRP A 113 -16.74 6.68 3.65
N GLY A 114 -17.20 5.50 3.18
CA GLY A 114 -17.08 4.24 3.90
C GLY A 114 -15.81 3.45 3.69
N ASN A 115 -15.20 3.45 2.52
CA ASN A 115 -14.16 2.46 2.19
C ASN A 115 -12.74 2.96 2.50
N PHE A 116 -12.00 2.15 3.28
CA PHE A 116 -10.65 2.46 3.78
C PHE A 116 -9.72 1.25 3.69
N LEU A 117 -8.45 1.56 3.53
CA LEU A 117 -7.39 0.57 3.53
C LEU A 117 -7.21 -0.03 4.93
N TRP A 118 -7.20 -1.36 5.03
CA TRP A 118 -6.95 -2.04 6.31
C TRP A 118 -5.88 -3.13 6.24
N LYS A 119 -5.48 -3.57 5.05
CA LYS A 119 -4.51 -4.64 4.84
C LYS A 119 -3.52 -4.25 3.75
N LEU A 120 -2.23 -4.34 4.07
CA LEU A 120 -1.11 -4.23 3.15
C LEU A 120 0.00 -5.15 3.64
N GLU A 121 0.25 -6.25 2.94
CA GLU A 121 1.23 -7.25 3.37
C GLU A 121 1.77 -8.08 2.20
N PRO A 122 2.96 -8.69 2.31
CA PRO A 122 3.33 -9.77 1.42
C PRO A 122 2.28 -10.88 1.50
N SER A 123 1.87 -11.41 0.37
CA SER A 123 0.83 -12.45 0.35
C SER A 123 1.35 -13.76 0.96
N THR A 124 0.55 -14.34 1.85
CA THR A 124 0.81 -15.66 2.44
C THR A 124 0.29 -16.78 1.56
N SER A 125 -0.65 -16.48 0.66
CA SER A 125 -1.28 -17.47 -0.24
C SER A 125 -0.53 -17.66 -1.55
N GLN A 126 0.30 -16.70 -1.95
CA GLN A 126 1.02 -16.71 -3.21
C GLN A 126 2.41 -16.11 -3.06
N ALA A 127 3.45 -16.90 -3.32
CA ALA A 127 4.84 -16.43 -3.28
C ALA A 127 5.08 -15.29 -4.29
N GLN A 128 6.03 -14.41 -3.96
CA GLN A 128 6.42 -13.27 -4.81
C GLN A 128 5.23 -12.35 -5.17
N SER A 129 4.30 -12.16 -4.24
CA SER A 129 3.16 -11.28 -4.42
C SER A 129 2.85 -10.44 -3.18
N PHE A 130 2.11 -9.35 -3.39
CA PHE A 130 1.68 -8.42 -2.35
C PHE A 130 0.16 -8.34 -2.33
N SER A 131 -0.42 -8.52 -1.15
CA SER A 131 -1.85 -8.52 -0.90
C SER A 131 -2.28 -7.20 -0.29
N ALA A 132 -3.42 -6.70 -0.74
CA ALA A 132 -4.04 -5.50 -0.22
C ALA A 132 -5.55 -5.70 -0.09
N ALA A 133 -6.15 -5.14 0.96
CA ALA A 133 -7.59 -5.14 1.13
C ALA A 133 -8.08 -3.82 1.74
N SER A 134 -9.30 -3.47 1.37
CA SER A 134 -10.04 -2.36 1.96
C SER A 134 -11.44 -2.82 2.38
N LYS A 135 -12.14 -2.01 3.16
CA LYS A 135 -13.48 -2.35 3.62
C LYS A 135 -14.31 -1.12 3.92
N ASP A 136 -15.61 -1.29 3.78
CA ASP A 136 -16.59 -0.33 4.29
C ASP A 136 -16.56 -0.28 5.81
N VAL A 137 -16.67 0.93 6.34
CA VAL A 137 -16.74 1.19 7.78
C VAL A 137 -17.90 2.14 8.01
N ILE A 138 -18.93 1.67 8.71
CA ILE A 138 -20.18 2.39 9.05
C ILE A 138 -21.03 2.73 7.82
N TYR A 139 -20.44 3.35 6.79
CA TYR A 139 -21.16 3.78 5.58
C TYR A 139 -20.85 2.84 4.41
N PRO A 140 -21.87 2.38 3.67
CA PRO A 140 -21.66 1.60 2.45
C PRO A 140 -20.91 2.43 1.40
N ASP A 141 -19.82 1.89 0.89
CA ASP A 141 -19.01 2.49 -0.19
C ASP A 141 -18.31 1.37 -0.99
N PRO A 142 -19.08 0.51 -1.70
CA PRO A 142 -18.47 -0.53 -2.52
C PRO A 142 -17.44 0.07 -3.48
N SER A 143 -16.20 -0.35 -3.34
CA SER A 143 -15.04 0.23 -4.02
C SER A 143 -14.20 -0.83 -4.72
N ILE A 144 -13.31 -0.39 -5.59
CA ILE A 144 -12.23 -1.19 -6.16
C ILE A 144 -10.97 -0.88 -5.36
N ILE A 145 -10.13 -1.88 -5.10
CA ILE A 145 -8.76 -1.68 -4.62
C ILE A 145 -7.77 -2.13 -5.69
N THR A 146 -6.76 -1.29 -5.95
CA THR A 146 -5.59 -1.65 -6.74
C THR A 146 -4.47 -2.06 -5.79
N ALA A 147 -4.00 -3.30 -5.86
CA ALA A 147 -2.76 -3.75 -5.22
C ALA A 147 -1.56 -3.52 -6.14
N TYR A 148 -0.43 -3.16 -5.56
CA TYR A 148 0.84 -2.98 -6.25
C TYR A 148 1.89 -3.92 -5.67
N ALA A 149 2.71 -4.56 -6.53
CA ALA A 149 3.90 -5.28 -6.12
C ALA A 149 5.14 -4.61 -6.70
N LEU A 150 6.13 -4.38 -5.85
CA LEU A 150 7.42 -3.79 -6.19
C LEU A 150 8.47 -4.89 -6.20
N GLY A 151 9.10 -5.10 -7.34
CA GLY A 151 10.17 -6.08 -7.51
C GLY A 151 11.49 -5.44 -7.89
N ILE A 152 12.59 -6.06 -7.52
CA ILE A 152 13.93 -5.71 -7.99
C ILE A 152 14.63 -6.89 -8.64
N ARG A 153 15.54 -6.58 -9.58
CA ARG A 153 16.48 -7.50 -10.17
C ARG A 153 17.83 -6.81 -10.28
N ILE A 154 18.91 -7.58 -10.09
CA ILE A 154 20.27 -7.11 -10.32
C ILE A 154 20.71 -7.66 -11.68
N ASP A 155 21.07 -6.76 -12.58
CA ASP A 155 21.63 -7.06 -13.90
C ASP A 155 23.15 -6.82 -13.82
N GLU A 156 23.94 -7.84 -14.13
CA GLU A 156 25.42 -7.83 -14.16
C GLU A 156 25.97 -7.00 -15.32
#